data_c8e1b1447f8b8bf7bf3b0f1dc1f4f9be
#
_entry.id   c8e1b1447f8b8bf7bf3b0f1dc1f4f9be
#
_cell.length_a   1.000
_cell.length_b   1.000
_cell.length_c   1.000
_cell.angle_alpha   90.00
_cell.angle_beta   90.00
_cell.angle_gamma   90.00
#
_symmetry.space_group_name_H-M   'P 1'
#
loop_
_entity.id
_entity.type
_entity.pdbx_description
1 polymer ?
#
loop_
_entity_poly.entity_id
_entity_poly.type
_entity_poly.pdbx_seq_one_letter_code
_entity_poly.pdbx_strand_id
1 'polypeptide(L)'
;MKISIEGVKSFIPNQEIERLLQEQKNAPASRIRDIIAKSLDKQRLNPDETAALINVKDPELRQLIMDGAHELKERIYGNRIVLFAPLYVGNECINDCVYCGFRISNKECQRSTLSHDDLVAETQALVGKGHKRLIMVYGEHPMYDARFIADTVQTVYNTKYNNGEIRRVNINAAPMDIEGYRIVKSVGIGTYQIFQETYYQPTYEQLHPRGPKSSFLWRLDGLDRAMKAGIDDLGIGALMGLYDWRFEVMGLLYHTIHLEDTDPSERRCPDHRSRLSWRGQVHPNA
;
A
#
# COMPACT_ATOMS: atom_id res chain seq x y z
N MET A 1 11.27 11.48 15.38
CA MET A 1 10.66 10.11 15.27
C MET A 1 11.59 9.12 15.97
N LYS A 2 11.10 8.36 16.94
CA LYS A 2 11.89 7.31 17.65
C LYS A 2 11.52 5.96 17.04
N ILE A 3 12.49 5.30 16.38
CA ILE A 3 12.32 3.94 15.88
C ILE A 3 12.41 2.99 17.09
N SER A 4 11.40 2.15 17.25
CA SER A 4 11.38 1.07 18.23
C SER A 4 10.88 -0.21 17.56
N ILE A 5 11.68 -1.26 17.61
CA ILE A 5 11.38 -2.59 17.07
C ILE A 5 11.40 -3.65 18.17
N GLU A 6 11.34 -3.23 19.44
CA GLU A 6 11.33 -4.15 20.56
C GLU A 6 10.11 -5.08 20.48
N GLY A 7 10.35 -6.38 20.51
CA GLY A 7 9.31 -7.41 20.38
C GLY A 7 8.74 -7.62 18.97
N VAL A 8 9.13 -6.80 17.98
CA VAL A 8 8.66 -6.94 16.59
C VAL A 8 9.43 -8.07 15.90
N LYS A 9 8.70 -8.98 15.27
CA LYS A 9 9.23 -10.09 14.47
C LYS A 9 8.65 -10.02 13.06
N SER A 10 9.43 -10.49 12.09
CA SER A 10 8.90 -10.68 10.74
C SER A 10 7.80 -11.75 10.75
N PHE A 11 6.67 -11.42 10.18
CA PHE A 11 5.58 -12.35 9.91
C PHE A 11 5.63 -12.88 8.45
N ILE A 12 6.66 -12.52 7.69
CA ILE A 12 6.87 -13.03 6.34
C ILE A 12 7.65 -14.35 6.42
N PRO A 13 7.02 -15.49 6.07
CA PRO A 13 7.63 -16.80 6.22
C PRO A 13 8.46 -17.16 4.97
N ASN A 14 9.66 -16.60 4.84
CA ASN A 14 10.49 -16.72 3.63
C ASN A 14 10.66 -18.18 3.16
N GLN A 15 10.99 -19.10 4.05
CA GLN A 15 11.19 -20.52 3.69
C GLN A 15 9.91 -21.17 3.20
N GLU A 16 8.76 -20.83 3.77
CA GLU A 16 7.46 -21.35 3.31
C GLU A 16 7.10 -20.79 1.94
N ILE A 17 7.31 -19.50 1.70
CA ILE A 17 7.10 -18.87 0.39
C ILE A 17 7.94 -19.59 -0.67
N GLU A 18 9.23 -19.77 -0.44
CA GLU A 18 10.13 -20.45 -1.38
C GLU A 18 9.69 -21.89 -1.61
N ARG A 19 9.32 -22.62 -0.56
CA ARG A 19 8.80 -24.00 -0.66
C ARG A 19 7.53 -24.05 -1.51
N LEU A 20 6.53 -23.21 -1.23
CA LEU A 20 5.27 -23.17 -1.96
C LEU A 20 5.49 -22.81 -3.44
N LEU A 21 6.33 -21.84 -3.74
CA LEU A 21 6.68 -21.48 -5.12
C LEU A 21 7.33 -22.66 -5.87
N GLN A 22 8.16 -23.44 -5.21
CA GLN A 22 8.79 -24.62 -5.81
C GLN A 22 7.80 -25.79 -5.98
N GLU A 23 7.01 -26.10 -4.96
CA GLU A 23 6.03 -27.19 -4.99
C GLU A 23 4.95 -26.97 -6.05
N GLN A 24 4.48 -25.72 -6.20
CA GLN A 24 3.40 -25.38 -7.13
C GLN A 24 3.89 -25.02 -8.55
N LYS A 25 5.17 -25.21 -8.85
CA LYS A 25 5.78 -24.85 -10.14
C LYS A 25 5.14 -25.55 -11.35
N ASN A 26 4.63 -26.74 -11.14
CA ASN A 26 4.03 -27.56 -12.18
C ASN A 26 2.61 -28.02 -11.79
N ALA A 27 1.83 -27.14 -11.21
CA ALA A 27 0.44 -27.43 -10.88
C ALA A 27 -0.35 -27.86 -12.15
N PRO A 28 -1.15 -28.94 -12.08
CA PRO A 28 -1.88 -29.43 -13.25
C PRO A 28 -2.98 -28.42 -13.68
N ALA A 29 -3.31 -28.43 -14.97
CA ALA A 29 -4.29 -27.54 -15.56
C ALA A 29 -5.68 -27.63 -14.89
N SER A 30 -6.10 -28.81 -14.43
CA SER A 30 -7.34 -29.01 -13.67
C SER A 30 -7.34 -28.18 -12.40
N ARG A 31 -6.25 -28.24 -11.61
CA ARG A 31 -6.10 -27.46 -10.38
C ARG A 31 -6.18 -25.94 -10.64
N ILE A 32 -5.56 -25.46 -11.72
CA ILE A 32 -5.63 -24.03 -12.08
C ILE A 32 -7.09 -23.61 -12.35
N ARG A 33 -7.86 -24.43 -13.08
CA ARG A 33 -9.28 -24.17 -13.33
C ARG A 33 -10.12 -24.19 -12.05
N ASP A 34 -9.86 -25.13 -11.14
CA ASP A 34 -10.57 -25.20 -9.85
C ASP A 34 -10.29 -23.97 -9.00
N ILE A 35 -9.04 -23.47 -8.97
CA ILE A 35 -8.67 -22.24 -8.25
C ILE A 35 -9.37 -21.01 -8.86
N ILE A 36 -9.44 -20.92 -10.19
CA ILE A 36 -10.16 -19.83 -10.86
C ILE A 36 -11.65 -19.89 -10.50
N ALA A 37 -12.28 -21.07 -10.54
CA ALA A 37 -13.69 -21.24 -10.16
C ALA A 37 -13.93 -20.81 -8.70
N LYS A 38 -13.08 -21.26 -7.77
CA LYS A 38 -13.12 -20.84 -6.36
C LYS A 38 -13.03 -19.31 -6.20
N SER A 39 -12.13 -18.67 -6.97
CA SER A 39 -11.99 -17.20 -6.94
C SER A 39 -13.24 -16.49 -7.48
N LEU A 40 -13.85 -17.00 -8.54
CA LEU A 40 -15.10 -16.47 -9.11
C LEU A 40 -16.29 -16.61 -8.15
N ASP A 41 -16.28 -17.62 -7.28
CA ASP A 41 -17.22 -17.77 -6.17
C ASP A 41 -16.92 -16.84 -4.99
N LYS A 42 -15.95 -15.91 -5.16
CA LYS A 42 -15.49 -14.94 -4.15
C LYS A 42 -14.95 -15.59 -2.88
N GLN A 43 -14.43 -16.80 -2.99
CA GLN A 43 -13.74 -17.46 -1.90
C GLN A 43 -12.27 -17.05 -1.91
N ARG A 44 -11.73 -16.81 -0.70
CA ARG A 44 -10.33 -16.45 -0.53
C ARG A 44 -9.41 -17.56 -1.03
N LEU A 45 -8.40 -17.21 -1.78
CA LEU A 45 -7.34 -18.13 -2.18
C LEU A 45 -6.33 -18.30 -1.05
N ASN A 46 -5.89 -19.55 -0.88
CA ASN A 46 -4.82 -19.89 0.06
C ASN A 46 -3.44 -19.58 -0.55
N PRO A 47 -2.35 -19.51 0.25
CA PRO A 47 -1.01 -19.26 -0.27
C PRO A 47 -0.54 -20.26 -1.33
N ASP A 48 -0.84 -21.55 -1.17
CA ASP A 48 -0.50 -22.60 -2.15
C ASP A 48 -1.26 -22.44 -3.48
N GLU A 49 -2.53 -22.02 -3.44
CA GLU A 49 -3.33 -21.71 -4.62
C GLU A 49 -2.81 -20.48 -5.35
N THR A 50 -2.43 -19.43 -4.62
CA THR A 50 -1.81 -18.25 -5.21
C THR A 50 -0.47 -18.59 -5.85
N ALA A 51 0.37 -19.39 -5.16
CA ALA A 51 1.63 -19.86 -5.72
C ALA A 51 1.44 -20.68 -7.02
N ALA A 52 0.36 -21.49 -7.11
CA ALA A 52 0.02 -22.22 -8.32
C ALA A 52 -0.31 -21.28 -9.48
N LEU A 53 -1.17 -20.26 -9.26
CA LEU A 53 -1.57 -19.30 -10.30
C LEU A 53 -0.38 -18.50 -10.85
N ILE A 54 0.47 -17.95 -9.97
CA ILE A 54 1.58 -17.09 -10.38
C ILE A 54 2.74 -17.86 -11.03
N ASN A 55 2.75 -19.18 -10.91
CA ASN A 55 3.73 -20.04 -11.57
C ASN A 55 3.30 -20.52 -12.97
N VAL A 56 2.07 -20.27 -13.38
CA VAL A 56 1.56 -20.71 -14.70
C VAL A 56 2.40 -20.11 -15.83
N LYS A 57 2.92 -20.97 -16.72
CA LYS A 57 3.68 -20.58 -17.89
C LYS A 57 2.90 -20.78 -19.19
N ASP A 58 1.97 -21.71 -19.18
CA ASP A 58 1.13 -22.02 -20.33
C ASP A 58 0.29 -20.80 -20.74
N PRO A 59 0.33 -20.37 -22.01
CA PRO A 59 -0.37 -19.16 -22.47
C PRO A 59 -1.90 -19.27 -22.36
N GLU A 60 -2.47 -20.46 -22.62
CA GLU A 60 -3.94 -20.64 -22.54
C GLU A 60 -4.42 -20.56 -21.10
N LEU A 61 -3.70 -21.18 -20.16
CA LEU A 61 -4.01 -21.07 -18.73
C LEU A 61 -3.81 -19.64 -18.20
N ARG A 62 -2.80 -18.92 -18.69
CA ARG A 62 -2.65 -17.49 -18.35
C ARG A 62 -3.84 -16.68 -18.84
N GLN A 63 -4.31 -16.93 -20.05
CA GLN A 63 -5.49 -16.23 -20.55
C GLN A 63 -6.71 -16.51 -19.70
N LEU A 64 -6.93 -17.77 -19.29
CA LEU A 64 -8.02 -18.12 -18.37
C LEU A 64 -7.91 -17.40 -17.02
N ILE A 65 -6.70 -17.22 -16.46
CA ILE A 65 -6.49 -16.45 -15.24
C ILE A 65 -6.86 -14.99 -15.46
N MET A 66 -6.45 -14.39 -16.57
CA MET A 66 -6.77 -12.99 -16.90
C MET A 66 -8.27 -12.78 -17.12
N ASP A 67 -8.92 -13.69 -17.82
CA ASP A 67 -10.37 -13.65 -18.06
C ASP A 67 -11.15 -13.78 -16.74
N GLY A 68 -10.73 -14.73 -15.87
CA GLY A 68 -11.31 -14.89 -14.54
C GLY A 68 -11.13 -13.65 -13.65
N ALA A 69 -9.94 -13.03 -13.69
CA ALA A 69 -9.67 -11.79 -12.95
C ALA A 69 -10.54 -10.63 -13.47
N HIS A 70 -10.71 -10.51 -14.79
CA HIS A 70 -11.59 -9.52 -15.40
C HIS A 70 -13.05 -9.71 -14.97
N GLU A 71 -13.55 -10.94 -15.07
CA GLU A 71 -14.91 -11.28 -14.67
C GLU A 71 -15.14 -11.00 -13.17
N LEU A 72 -14.20 -11.38 -12.31
CA LEU A 72 -14.29 -11.11 -10.87
C LEU A 72 -14.33 -9.61 -10.60
N LYS A 73 -13.47 -8.82 -11.28
CA LYS A 73 -13.47 -7.36 -11.19
C LYS A 73 -14.82 -6.77 -11.60
N GLU A 74 -15.39 -7.23 -12.69
CA GLU A 74 -16.71 -6.74 -13.14
C GLU A 74 -17.84 -7.10 -12.18
N ARG A 75 -17.84 -8.32 -11.64
CA ARG A 75 -18.83 -8.76 -10.63
C ARG A 75 -18.77 -7.97 -9.33
N ILE A 76 -17.58 -7.47 -8.94
CA ILE A 76 -17.40 -6.73 -7.67
C ILE A 76 -17.54 -5.23 -7.88
N TYR A 77 -16.94 -4.67 -8.92
CA TYR A 77 -16.81 -3.22 -9.12
C TYR A 77 -17.60 -2.68 -10.31
N GLY A 78 -18.08 -3.55 -11.18
CA GLY A 78 -18.70 -3.14 -12.45
C GLY A 78 -17.71 -2.34 -13.31
N ASN A 79 -18.22 -1.34 -14.03
CA ASN A 79 -17.43 -0.47 -14.89
C ASN A 79 -16.77 0.71 -14.16
N ARG A 80 -16.76 0.71 -12.83
CA ARG A 80 -16.21 1.82 -12.04
C ARG A 80 -14.69 1.82 -12.06
N ILE A 81 -14.13 3.02 -12.27
CA ILE A 81 -12.71 3.30 -12.16
C ILE A 81 -12.52 4.42 -11.13
N VAL A 82 -11.58 4.25 -10.22
CA VAL A 82 -11.20 5.28 -9.26
C VAL A 82 -10.07 6.11 -9.86
N LEU A 83 -10.31 7.39 -10.07
CA LEU A 83 -9.30 8.35 -10.52
C LEU A 83 -8.79 9.15 -9.32
N PHE A 84 -7.48 9.31 -9.25
CA PHE A 84 -6.81 10.18 -8.28
C PHE A 84 -5.57 10.79 -8.92
N ALA A 85 -5.07 11.88 -8.34
CA ALA A 85 -3.81 12.48 -8.74
C ALA A 85 -2.80 12.42 -7.60
N PRO A 86 -1.51 12.19 -7.86
CA PRO A 86 -0.46 12.39 -6.88
C PRO A 86 -0.19 13.88 -6.70
N LEU A 87 0.03 14.30 -5.45
CA LEU A 87 0.50 15.63 -5.07
C LEU A 87 1.74 15.48 -4.22
N TYR A 88 2.90 15.77 -4.78
CA TYR A 88 4.18 15.72 -4.07
C TYR A 88 4.33 16.99 -3.23
N VAL A 89 4.14 16.85 -1.92
CA VAL A 89 4.24 17.97 -0.99
C VAL A 89 5.69 18.34 -0.71
N GLY A 90 6.57 17.35 -0.66
CA GLY A 90 7.99 17.60 -0.51
C GLY A 90 8.85 16.36 -0.74
N ASN A 91 10.06 16.59 -1.24
CA ASN A 91 11.01 15.55 -1.63
C ASN A 91 12.30 15.54 -0.78
N GLU A 92 12.33 16.28 0.33
CA GLU A 92 13.42 16.13 1.32
C GLU A 92 13.39 14.71 1.88
N CYS A 93 14.53 14.05 1.90
CA CYS A 93 14.64 12.68 2.37
C CYS A 93 15.99 12.43 3.02
N ILE A 94 16.01 11.70 4.15
CA ILE A 94 17.23 11.32 4.88
C ILE A 94 17.65 9.88 4.62
N ASN A 95 16.88 9.14 3.81
CA ASN A 95 17.20 7.77 3.40
C ASN A 95 18.12 7.76 2.17
N ASP A 96 18.81 6.64 1.99
CA ASP A 96 19.72 6.43 0.86
C ASP A 96 19.34 5.18 0.04
N CYS A 97 18.07 5.06 -0.30
CA CYS A 97 17.57 3.95 -1.11
C CYS A 97 18.18 3.99 -2.51
N VAL A 98 18.88 2.93 -2.92
CA VAL A 98 19.70 2.93 -4.15
C VAL A 98 18.92 3.18 -5.44
N TYR A 99 17.64 2.86 -5.46
CA TYR A 99 16.74 3.04 -6.62
C TYR A 99 15.99 4.40 -6.64
N CYS A 100 16.05 5.19 -5.55
CA CYS A 100 15.20 6.36 -5.41
C CYS A 100 15.90 7.64 -5.82
N GLY A 101 15.25 8.45 -6.68
CA GLY A 101 15.77 9.77 -7.06
C GLY A 101 15.87 10.75 -5.89
N PHE A 102 15.08 10.57 -4.83
CA PHE A 102 15.09 11.41 -3.62
C PHE A 102 16.12 10.97 -2.56
N ARG A 103 16.95 9.94 -2.82
CA ARG A 103 17.97 9.50 -1.87
C ARG A 103 18.93 10.64 -1.51
N ILE A 104 19.37 10.66 -0.25
CA ILE A 104 20.20 11.77 0.27
C ILE A 104 21.55 11.92 -0.46
N SER A 105 22.07 10.83 -1.02
CA SER A 105 23.32 10.85 -1.79
C SER A 105 23.17 11.45 -3.19
N ASN A 106 21.94 11.57 -3.72
CA ASN A 106 21.68 12.19 -5.01
C ASN A 106 21.74 13.73 -4.88
N LYS A 107 22.90 14.31 -5.23
CA LYS A 107 23.13 15.76 -5.17
C LYS A 107 22.53 16.54 -6.35
N GLU A 108 22.10 15.84 -7.40
CA GLU A 108 21.44 16.46 -8.56
C GLU A 108 19.94 16.68 -8.32
N CYS A 109 19.38 16.03 -7.29
CA CYS A 109 17.98 16.20 -6.97
C CYS A 109 17.71 17.59 -6.38
N GLN A 110 16.92 18.38 -7.10
CA GLN A 110 16.41 19.64 -6.56
C GLN A 110 15.45 19.37 -5.43
N ARG A 111 15.79 19.87 -4.22
CA ARG A 111 14.96 19.72 -3.04
C ARG A 111 13.92 20.83 -2.99
N SER A 112 12.68 20.43 -2.70
CA SER A 112 11.57 21.35 -2.61
C SER A 112 10.53 20.83 -1.63
N THR A 113 9.94 21.75 -0.90
CA THR A 113 8.74 21.54 -0.08
C THR A 113 7.77 22.64 -0.44
N LEU A 114 6.54 22.29 -0.80
CA LEU A 114 5.51 23.27 -1.15
C LEU A 114 5.25 24.20 0.03
N SER A 115 5.23 25.50 -0.24
CA SER A 115 4.68 26.47 0.72
C SER A 115 3.16 26.29 0.84
N HIS A 116 2.55 26.95 1.82
CA HIS A 116 1.08 26.95 1.96
C HIS A 116 0.40 27.42 0.66
N ASP A 117 0.90 28.50 0.08
CA ASP A 117 0.30 29.13 -1.11
C ASP A 117 0.50 28.23 -2.35
N ASP A 118 1.68 27.60 -2.50
CA ASP A 118 1.92 26.62 -3.56
C ASP A 118 0.99 25.41 -3.42
N LEU A 119 0.80 24.89 -2.21
CA LEU A 119 -0.09 23.78 -1.93
C LEU A 119 -1.55 24.09 -2.30
N VAL A 120 -2.00 25.32 -1.98
CA VAL A 120 -3.33 25.82 -2.38
C VAL A 120 -3.43 25.91 -3.90
N ALA A 121 -2.43 26.52 -4.58
CA ALA A 121 -2.43 26.69 -6.02
C ALA A 121 -2.43 25.34 -6.76
N GLU A 122 -1.60 24.38 -6.35
CA GLU A 122 -1.55 23.03 -6.92
C GLU A 122 -2.88 22.27 -6.69
N THR A 123 -3.47 22.42 -5.50
CA THR A 123 -4.77 21.82 -5.21
C THR A 123 -5.86 22.40 -6.09
N GLN A 124 -5.90 23.72 -6.29
CA GLN A 124 -6.85 24.38 -7.18
C GLN A 124 -6.69 23.93 -8.63
N ALA A 125 -5.44 23.79 -9.11
CA ALA A 125 -5.16 23.29 -10.46
C ALA A 125 -5.69 21.86 -10.65
N LEU A 126 -5.51 20.98 -9.66
CA LEU A 126 -6.01 19.60 -9.71
C LEU A 126 -7.54 19.55 -9.64
N VAL A 127 -8.17 20.34 -8.78
CA VAL A 127 -9.63 20.46 -8.72
C VAL A 127 -10.19 20.98 -10.04
N GLY A 128 -9.53 21.98 -10.66
CA GLY A 128 -9.90 22.53 -11.95
C GLY A 128 -9.86 21.50 -13.10
N LYS A 129 -8.96 20.50 -13.00
CA LYS A 129 -8.89 19.35 -13.91
C LYS A 129 -9.93 18.25 -13.59
N GLY A 130 -10.77 18.43 -12.56
CA GLY A 130 -11.84 17.50 -12.19
C GLY A 130 -11.47 16.45 -11.14
N HIS A 131 -10.25 16.46 -10.61
CA HIS A 131 -9.85 15.53 -9.56
C HIS A 131 -10.64 15.78 -8.27
N LYS A 132 -11.09 14.70 -7.65
CA LYS A 132 -11.79 14.70 -6.35
C LYS A 132 -11.04 13.90 -5.29
N ARG A 133 -9.99 13.21 -5.68
CA ARG A 133 -9.17 12.36 -4.84
C ARG A 133 -7.70 12.65 -5.11
N LEU A 134 -6.91 12.77 -4.05
CA LEU A 134 -5.47 12.93 -4.13
C LEU A 134 -4.76 11.82 -3.35
N ILE A 135 -3.52 11.55 -3.73
CA ILE A 135 -2.54 10.91 -2.88
C ILE A 135 -1.43 11.91 -2.61
N MET A 136 -1.29 12.32 -1.36
CA MET A 136 -0.22 13.23 -0.95
C MET A 136 1.03 12.43 -0.65
N VAL A 137 2.14 12.83 -1.24
CA VAL A 137 3.42 12.11 -1.20
C VAL A 137 4.47 12.97 -0.51
N TYR A 138 5.19 12.35 0.41
CA TYR A 138 6.25 12.99 1.19
C TYR A 138 7.52 12.14 1.15
N GLY A 139 8.67 12.80 1.09
CA GLY A 139 9.92 12.14 1.44
C GLY A 139 9.95 11.77 2.93
N GLU A 140 10.92 10.98 3.34
CA GLU A 140 11.11 10.66 4.76
C GLU A 140 12.12 11.62 5.37
N HIS A 141 11.61 12.65 6.05
CA HIS A 141 12.42 13.70 6.68
C HIS A 141 11.76 14.17 7.98
N PRO A 142 12.53 14.56 9.02
CA PRO A 142 11.96 15.04 10.28
C PRO A 142 11.00 16.23 10.17
N MET A 143 11.14 17.06 9.14
CA MET A 143 10.23 18.18 8.89
C MET A 143 8.83 17.74 8.46
N TYR A 144 8.68 16.53 7.91
CA TYR A 144 7.38 15.95 7.52
C TYR A 144 6.83 15.10 8.65
N ASP A 145 6.74 15.69 9.82
CA ASP A 145 6.15 15.03 10.98
C ASP A 145 4.61 14.89 10.87
N ALA A 146 4.01 14.23 11.83
CA ALA A 146 2.57 13.97 11.81
C ALA A 146 1.72 15.26 11.79
N ARG A 147 2.19 16.35 12.45
CA ARG A 147 1.48 17.65 12.47
C ARG A 147 1.58 18.33 11.13
N PHE A 148 2.78 18.40 10.54
CA PHE A 148 2.97 18.94 9.20
C PHE A 148 2.08 18.23 8.17
N ILE A 149 2.01 16.89 8.23
CA ILE A 149 1.15 16.10 7.32
C ILE A 149 -0.32 16.43 7.59
N ALA A 150 -0.77 16.48 8.85
CA ALA A 150 -2.14 16.81 9.17
C ALA A 150 -2.52 18.24 8.69
N ASP A 151 -1.66 19.22 8.89
CA ASP A 151 -1.88 20.61 8.47
C ASP A 151 -1.96 20.73 6.94
N THR A 152 -1.11 20.03 6.20
CA THR A 152 -1.16 20.04 4.74
C THR A 152 -2.41 19.32 4.20
N VAL A 153 -2.85 18.24 4.82
CA VAL A 153 -4.12 17.59 4.49
C VAL A 153 -5.31 18.51 4.74
N GLN A 154 -5.32 19.20 5.88
CA GLN A 154 -6.38 20.15 6.20
C GLN A 154 -6.42 21.33 5.22
N THR A 155 -5.25 21.83 4.78
CA THR A 155 -5.15 22.85 3.73
C THR A 155 -5.79 22.35 2.43
N VAL A 156 -5.50 21.13 2.01
CA VAL A 156 -6.09 20.53 0.79
C VAL A 156 -7.61 20.42 0.92
N TYR A 157 -8.14 19.96 2.06
CA TYR A 157 -9.60 19.85 2.26
C TYR A 157 -10.31 21.22 2.32
N ASN A 158 -9.64 22.24 2.85
CA ASN A 158 -10.18 23.60 2.92
C ASN A 158 -10.11 24.34 1.57
N THR A 159 -9.28 23.86 0.64
CA THR A 159 -9.09 24.51 -0.66
C THR A 159 -10.25 24.21 -1.59
N LYS A 160 -10.88 25.27 -2.10
CA LYS A 160 -11.95 25.18 -3.09
C LYS A 160 -11.53 25.86 -4.38
N TYR A 161 -12.07 25.38 -5.49
CA TYR A 161 -11.93 26.03 -6.79
C TYR A 161 -13.24 25.92 -7.57
N ASN A 162 -13.84 27.06 -7.88
CA ASN A 162 -15.21 27.13 -8.40
C ASN A 162 -16.17 26.37 -7.45
N ASN A 163 -16.96 25.41 -8.00
CA ASN A 163 -17.85 24.56 -7.22
C ASN A 163 -17.22 23.20 -6.84
N GLY A 164 -15.89 23.07 -6.96
CA GLY A 164 -15.15 21.83 -6.73
C GLY A 164 -14.31 21.87 -5.47
N GLU A 165 -14.08 20.68 -4.93
CA GLU A 165 -13.22 20.44 -3.76
C GLU A 165 -12.64 19.01 -3.80
N ILE A 166 -11.57 18.78 -3.06
CA ILE A 166 -11.06 17.43 -2.83
C ILE A 166 -11.88 16.78 -1.73
N ARG A 167 -12.39 15.57 -2.01
CA ARG A 167 -13.26 14.79 -1.09
C ARG A 167 -12.55 13.68 -0.37
N ARG A 168 -11.37 13.27 -0.86
CA ARG A 168 -10.58 12.21 -0.25
C ARG A 168 -9.09 12.43 -0.49
N VAL A 169 -8.34 12.41 0.58
CA VAL A 169 -6.87 12.48 0.58
C VAL A 169 -6.31 11.17 1.12
N ASN A 170 -5.56 10.46 0.30
CA ASN A 170 -4.74 9.34 0.70
C ASN A 170 -3.32 9.84 1.01
N ILE A 171 -2.61 9.13 1.86
CA ILE A 171 -1.26 9.49 2.29
C ILE A 171 -0.26 8.42 1.89
N ASN A 172 0.84 8.83 1.27
CA ASN A 172 2.04 8.03 1.12
C ASN A 172 3.19 8.77 1.83
N ALA A 173 3.51 8.32 3.03
CA ALA A 173 4.54 8.91 3.88
C ALA A 173 5.29 7.81 4.66
N ALA A 174 6.30 8.22 5.42
CA ALA A 174 7.08 7.32 6.26
C ALA A 174 6.23 6.66 7.36
N PRO A 175 6.59 5.46 7.83
CA PRO A 175 5.97 4.86 9.01
C PRO A 175 6.12 5.77 10.24
N MET A 176 5.08 5.84 11.05
CA MET A 176 5.03 6.63 12.28
C MET A 176 4.88 5.73 13.52
N ASP A 177 5.00 6.32 14.69
CA ASP A 177 4.49 5.74 15.92
C ASP A 177 2.95 5.89 16.01
N ILE A 178 2.35 5.25 17.00
CA ILE A 178 0.88 5.21 17.15
C ILE A 178 0.31 6.63 17.35
N GLU A 179 1.01 7.49 18.08
CA GLU A 179 0.55 8.85 18.31
C GLU A 179 0.59 9.71 17.04
N GLY A 180 1.65 9.58 16.25
CA GLY A 180 1.74 10.22 14.93
C GLY A 180 0.59 9.81 14.01
N TYR A 181 0.26 8.52 13.97
CA TYR A 181 -0.90 8.05 13.20
C TYR A 181 -2.23 8.58 13.71
N ARG A 182 -2.40 8.74 15.04
CA ARG A 182 -3.62 9.36 15.61
C ARG A 182 -3.79 10.80 15.16
N ILE A 183 -2.69 11.58 15.16
CA ILE A 183 -2.71 12.96 14.67
C ILE A 183 -3.12 12.99 13.19
N VAL A 184 -2.50 12.18 12.34
CA VAL A 184 -2.84 12.14 10.91
C VAL A 184 -4.28 11.63 10.66
N LYS A 185 -4.74 10.66 11.45
CA LYS A 185 -6.13 10.18 11.38
C LYS A 185 -7.15 11.28 11.71
N SER A 186 -6.84 12.16 12.66
CA SER A 186 -7.79 13.15 13.17
C SER A 186 -8.29 14.13 12.11
N VAL A 187 -7.56 14.30 11.01
CA VAL A 187 -7.96 15.17 9.89
C VAL A 187 -8.76 14.47 8.79
N GLY A 188 -9.18 13.22 9.02
CA GLY A 188 -10.10 12.51 8.13
C GLY A 188 -9.44 12.01 6.84
N ILE A 189 -8.21 11.50 6.92
CA ILE A 189 -7.56 10.89 5.76
C ILE A 189 -8.34 9.68 5.23
N GLY A 190 -8.09 9.35 3.96
CA GLY A 190 -8.49 8.09 3.37
C GLY A 190 -7.52 6.96 3.73
N THR A 191 -6.87 6.38 2.72
CA THR A 191 -5.88 5.31 2.89
C THR A 191 -4.55 5.86 3.37
N TYR A 192 -3.93 5.22 4.37
CA TYR A 192 -2.51 5.40 4.64
C TYR A 192 -1.70 4.28 3.97
N GLN A 193 -0.73 4.65 3.14
CA GLN A 193 0.03 3.71 2.32
C GLN A 193 1.48 3.63 2.77
N ILE A 194 1.96 2.41 3.05
CA ILE A 194 3.37 2.11 3.28
C ILE A 194 3.77 0.96 2.37
N PHE A 195 4.64 1.22 1.42
CA PHE A 195 5.19 0.18 0.57
C PHE A 195 6.43 -0.42 1.22
N GLN A 196 6.42 -1.76 1.40
CA GLN A 196 7.58 -2.49 1.93
C GLN A 196 8.73 -2.48 0.92
N GLU A 197 8.45 -2.21 -0.33
CA GLU A 197 9.33 -2.20 -1.50
C GLU A 197 9.75 -3.62 -1.90
N THR A 198 10.41 -4.38 -1.05
CA THR A 198 10.65 -5.81 -1.18
C THR A 198 10.41 -6.51 0.15
N TYR A 199 9.77 -7.65 0.11
CA TYR A 199 9.52 -8.51 1.28
C TYR A 199 10.69 -9.46 1.56
N TYR A 200 11.63 -9.61 0.60
CA TYR A 200 12.84 -10.40 0.81
C TYR A 200 13.89 -9.60 1.57
N GLN A 201 13.99 -9.87 2.87
CA GLN A 201 14.80 -9.07 3.79
C GLN A 201 16.27 -8.90 3.37
N PRO A 202 16.99 -9.93 2.85
CA PRO A 202 18.39 -9.74 2.43
C PRO A 202 18.55 -8.71 1.30
N THR A 203 17.63 -8.69 0.33
CA THR A 203 17.60 -7.66 -0.73
C THR A 203 17.24 -6.30 -0.17
N TYR A 204 16.27 -6.25 0.75
CA TYR A 204 15.85 -5.01 1.40
C TYR A 204 17.02 -4.30 2.07
N GLU A 205 17.82 -5.01 2.85
CA GLU A 205 18.98 -4.47 3.58
C GLU A 205 20.06 -3.92 2.63
N GLN A 206 20.28 -4.58 1.49
CA GLN A 206 21.21 -4.10 0.47
C GLN A 206 20.75 -2.82 -0.22
N LEU A 207 19.42 -2.70 -0.44
CA LEU A 207 18.84 -1.58 -1.17
C LEU A 207 18.57 -0.35 -0.29
N HIS A 208 18.57 -0.51 1.04
CA HIS A 208 18.32 0.56 2.00
C HIS A 208 19.48 0.70 2.99
N PRO A 209 20.68 1.11 2.52
CA PRO A 209 21.91 1.06 3.32
C PRO A 209 21.93 2.04 4.48
N ARG A 210 21.10 3.11 4.45
CA ARG A 210 21.14 4.17 5.45
C ARG A 210 19.81 4.90 5.61
N GLY A 211 19.61 5.47 6.80
CA GLY A 211 18.42 6.24 7.18
C GLY A 211 17.38 5.37 7.88
N PRO A 212 16.26 5.96 8.33
CA PRO A 212 15.18 5.25 9.02
C PRO A 212 14.62 4.06 8.22
N LYS A 213 14.57 4.19 6.90
CA LYS A 213 14.08 3.13 6.00
C LYS A 213 15.00 1.89 5.96
N SER A 214 16.23 1.95 6.50
CA SER A 214 17.07 0.75 6.64
C SER A 214 16.51 -0.28 7.61
N SER A 215 15.58 0.12 8.50
CA SER A 215 14.93 -0.80 9.44
C SER A 215 13.77 -1.54 8.75
N PHE A 216 14.04 -2.76 8.29
CA PHE A 216 13.04 -3.64 7.69
C PHE A 216 11.81 -3.85 8.58
N LEU A 217 12.04 -4.20 9.85
CA LEU A 217 10.97 -4.51 10.81
C LEU A 217 10.14 -3.28 11.17
N TRP A 218 10.77 -2.10 11.32
CA TRP A 218 10.05 -0.87 11.59
C TRP A 218 9.06 -0.53 10.48
N ARG A 219 9.48 -0.77 9.24
CA ARG A 219 8.63 -0.52 8.08
C ARG A 219 7.55 -1.56 7.94
N LEU A 220 7.87 -2.83 8.12
CA LEU A 220 6.94 -3.95 8.03
C LEU A 220 5.79 -3.84 9.04
N ASP A 221 6.10 -3.51 10.30
CA ASP A 221 5.11 -3.29 11.38
C ASP A 221 4.41 -1.91 11.31
N GLY A 222 4.72 -1.11 10.28
CA GLY A 222 4.20 0.25 10.14
C GLY A 222 2.68 0.31 10.08
N LEU A 223 2.05 -0.61 9.37
CA LEU A 223 0.59 -0.65 9.23
C LEU A 223 -0.10 -1.27 10.43
N ASP A 224 0.53 -2.18 11.18
CA ASP A 224 0.03 -2.64 12.48
C ASP A 224 -0.11 -1.47 13.47
N ARG A 225 0.89 -0.56 13.50
CA ARG A 225 0.81 0.65 14.31
C ARG A 225 -0.28 1.61 13.84
N ALA A 226 -0.45 1.75 12.51
CA ALA A 226 -1.51 2.56 11.92
C ALA A 226 -2.89 2.01 12.30
N MET A 227 -3.09 0.69 12.24
CA MET A 227 -4.32 0.02 12.64
C MET A 227 -4.59 0.17 14.14
N LYS A 228 -3.57 0.02 14.99
CA LYS A 228 -3.68 0.28 16.44
C LYS A 228 -4.04 1.74 16.76
N ALA A 229 -3.66 2.67 15.90
CA ALA A 229 -4.10 4.08 15.99
C ALA A 229 -5.53 4.30 15.48
N GLY A 230 -6.14 3.27 14.90
CA GLY A 230 -7.50 3.26 14.39
C GLY A 230 -7.63 3.71 12.93
N ILE A 231 -6.56 3.74 12.16
CA ILE A 231 -6.65 3.89 10.70
C ILE A 231 -7.22 2.58 10.15
N ASP A 232 -8.31 2.68 9.42
CA ASP A 232 -9.12 1.57 8.93
C ASP A 232 -8.97 1.28 7.43
N ASP A 233 -8.21 2.12 6.71
CA ASP A 233 -7.93 1.95 5.30
C ASP A 233 -6.42 2.00 5.07
N LEU A 234 -5.83 0.83 4.84
CA LEU A 234 -4.40 0.60 4.76
C LEU A 234 -3.98 0.19 3.35
N GLY A 235 -2.85 0.71 2.87
CA GLY A 235 -2.28 0.36 1.58
C GLY A 235 -0.91 -0.27 1.71
N ILE A 236 -0.77 -1.50 1.24
CA ILE A 236 0.50 -2.21 1.14
C ILE A 236 1.03 -2.17 -0.30
N GLY A 237 2.31 -2.40 -0.49
CA GLY A 237 2.90 -2.47 -1.83
C GLY A 237 4.32 -3.02 -1.85
N ALA A 238 4.69 -3.50 -3.04
CA ALA A 238 6.04 -3.89 -3.39
C ALA A 238 6.46 -3.18 -4.69
N LEU A 239 7.74 -2.87 -4.81
CA LEU A 239 8.34 -2.33 -6.03
C LEU A 239 8.86 -3.50 -6.87
N MET A 240 8.12 -3.85 -7.91
CA MET A 240 8.47 -4.98 -8.77
C MET A 240 9.79 -4.73 -9.49
N GLY A 241 10.66 -5.76 -9.50
CA GLY A 241 11.99 -5.69 -10.11
C GLY A 241 13.15 -5.57 -9.10
N LEU A 242 12.87 -5.39 -7.81
CA LEU A 242 13.91 -5.41 -6.78
C LEU A 242 14.35 -6.84 -6.43
N TYR A 243 13.40 -7.76 -6.43
CA TYR A 243 13.62 -9.20 -6.22
C TYR A 243 12.68 -10.02 -7.11
N ASP A 244 12.60 -11.34 -6.94
CA ASP A 244 11.65 -12.20 -7.67
C ASP A 244 10.21 -11.73 -7.43
N TRP A 245 9.52 -11.32 -8.49
CA TRP A 245 8.17 -10.79 -8.41
C TRP A 245 7.16 -11.78 -7.82
N ARG A 246 7.41 -13.09 -7.96
CA ARG A 246 6.55 -14.13 -7.36
C ARG A 246 6.67 -14.13 -5.86
N PHE A 247 7.89 -13.97 -5.36
CA PHE A 247 8.13 -13.81 -3.94
C PHE A 247 7.42 -12.57 -3.41
N GLU A 248 7.49 -11.45 -4.15
CA GLU A 248 6.83 -10.20 -3.74
C GLU A 248 5.30 -10.34 -3.69
N VAL A 249 4.70 -11.01 -4.67
CA VAL A 249 3.25 -11.29 -4.65
C VAL A 249 2.87 -12.16 -3.44
N MET A 250 3.66 -13.18 -3.12
CA MET A 250 3.44 -13.99 -1.92
C MET A 250 3.66 -13.18 -0.64
N GLY A 251 4.66 -12.32 -0.60
CA GLY A 251 4.91 -11.39 0.51
C GLY A 251 3.72 -10.44 0.75
N LEU A 252 3.16 -9.87 -0.31
CA LEU A 252 1.93 -9.07 -0.24
C LEU A 252 0.75 -9.88 0.32
N LEU A 253 0.59 -11.13 -0.13
CA LEU A 253 -0.47 -12.00 0.36
C LEU A 253 -0.32 -12.28 1.87
N TYR A 254 0.88 -12.65 2.33
CA TYR A 254 1.12 -12.90 3.75
C TYR A 254 0.97 -11.64 4.59
N HIS A 255 1.35 -10.47 4.08
CA HIS A 255 1.11 -9.19 4.76
C HIS A 255 -0.39 -8.92 4.89
N THR A 256 -1.17 -9.16 3.84
CA THR A 256 -2.63 -9.04 3.90
C THR A 256 -3.23 -9.97 4.94
N ILE A 257 -2.83 -11.25 4.93
CA ILE A 257 -3.28 -12.26 5.92
C ILE A 257 -2.97 -11.81 7.34
N HIS A 258 -1.74 -11.32 7.57
CA HIS A 258 -1.32 -10.84 8.88
C HIS A 258 -2.19 -9.68 9.38
N LEU A 259 -2.44 -8.67 8.53
CA LEU A 259 -3.27 -7.52 8.91
C LEU A 259 -4.73 -7.93 9.17
N GLU A 260 -5.29 -8.84 8.36
CA GLU A 260 -6.64 -9.39 8.59
C GLU A 260 -6.74 -10.13 9.92
N ASP A 261 -5.77 -10.99 10.23
CA ASP A 261 -5.76 -11.79 11.46
C ASP A 261 -5.55 -10.93 12.73
N THR A 262 -4.92 -9.76 12.58
CA THR A 262 -4.63 -8.84 13.69
C THR A 262 -5.69 -7.76 13.89
N ASP A 263 -6.63 -7.57 12.95
CA ASP A 263 -7.69 -6.57 13.06
C ASP A 263 -8.62 -6.87 14.26
N PRO A 264 -8.70 -5.97 15.27
CA PRO A 264 -9.56 -6.18 16.42
C PRO A 264 -11.07 -6.18 16.09
N SER A 265 -11.46 -5.60 14.94
CA SER A 265 -12.86 -5.50 14.52
C SER A 265 -13.40 -6.83 14.00
N GLU A 266 -12.55 -7.67 13.42
CA GLU A 266 -12.94 -9.00 12.93
C GLU A 266 -13.16 -10.01 14.08
N ARG A 267 -12.47 -9.86 15.21
CA ARG A 267 -12.67 -10.72 16.38
C ARG A 267 -14.05 -10.56 17.04
N ARG A 268 -14.82 -9.52 16.67
CA ARG A 268 -16.14 -9.23 17.25
C ARG A 268 -17.33 -9.71 16.43
N CYS A 269 -17.10 -10.21 15.21
CA CYS A 269 -18.19 -10.60 14.33
C CYS A 269 -17.83 -11.84 13.51
N PRO A 270 -18.28 -13.06 13.90
CA PRO A 270 -17.98 -14.30 13.19
C PRO A 270 -18.53 -14.36 11.75
N ASP A 271 -19.47 -13.47 11.40
CA ASP A 271 -20.18 -13.45 10.11
C ASP A 271 -19.71 -12.35 9.13
N HIS A 272 -18.73 -11.53 9.49
CA HIS A 272 -18.17 -10.54 8.57
C HIS A 272 -16.95 -11.10 7.83
N ARG A 273 -17.21 -11.68 6.67
CA ARG A 273 -16.22 -11.90 5.60
C ARG A 273 -15.45 -10.60 5.36
N SER A 274 -14.15 -10.68 5.59
CA SER A 274 -13.09 -9.69 5.50
C SER A 274 -13.42 -8.37 4.79
N ARG A 275 -13.30 -7.25 5.51
CA ARG A 275 -13.35 -5.89 4.96
C ARG A 275 -11.99 -5.41 4.43
N LEU A 276 -10.94 -6.18 4.52
CA LEU A 276 -9.73 -6.04 3.72
C LEU A 276 -10.00 -6.62 2.33
N SER A 277 -11.08 -6.15 1.74
CA SER A 277 -11.17 -6.20 0.29
C SER A 277 -10.07 -5.27 -0.22
N TRP A 278 -9.46 -5.61 -1.31
CA TRP A 278 -8.94 -4.67 -2.28
C TRP A 278 -10.04 -3.63 -2.56
N ARG A 279 -10.28 -2.77 -1.60
CA ARG A 279 -11.16 -1.64 -1.78
C ARG A 279 -10.33 -0.54 -2.41
N GLY A 280 -10.28 -0.58 -3.71
CA GLY A 280 -10.57 0.64 -4.41
C GLY A 280 -11.95 1.06 -3.90
N GLN A 281 -12.00 1.77 -2.79
CA GLN A 281 -13.23 2.03 -2.05
C GLN A 281 -14.19 2.82 -2.89
N VAL A 282 -15.36 2.27 -3.04
CA VAL A 282 -16.53 3.03 -3.39
C VAL A 282 -17.45 3.02 -2.18
N HIS A 283 -17.44 4.09 -1.42
CA HIS A 283 -18.48 4.36 -0.46
C HIS A 283 -19.81 4.46 -1.23
N PRO A 284 -20.90 3.82 -0.76
CA PRO A 284 -22.20 3.85 -1.47
C PRO A 284 -22.83 5.24 -1.57
N ASN A 285 -22.26 6.27 -0.96
CA ASN A 285 -22.78 7.64 -0.91
C ASN A 285 -21.77 8.71 -1.36
N ALA A 286 -20.99 8.44 -2.41
CA ALA A 286 -20.12 9.46 -3.01
C ALA A 286 -20.46 9.69 -4.48
#